data_d87518f10ede5f02f7b52cd796921513
#
_entry.id   d87518f10ede5f02f7b52cd796921513
#
_cell.length_a   1.000
_cell.length_b   1.000
_cell.length_c   1.000
_cell.angle_alpha   90.00
_cell.angle_beta   90.00
_cell.angle_gamma   90.00
#
_symmetry.space_group_name_H-M   'P 1'
#
loop_
_entity.id
_entity.type
_entity.pdbx_description
1 polymer ?
#
loop_
_entity_poly.entity_id
_entity_poly.type
_entity_poly.pdbx_seq_one_letter_code
_entity_poly.pdbx_strand_id
1 'polypeptide(L)'
;MESHGNVLPRQAKANSRFWGVNKKGDVKELRIYDKNGNAQKDIHWQHSFDGHTVGTVHSHKWKNGKRENDHFPLSQADKKKYKNAIEEATGRKDLIWEWK
;
A
#
# COMPACT_ATOMS: atom_id res chain seq x y z
N MET A 1 4.45 11.60 8.80
CA MET A 1 5.76 11.59 8.11
C MET A 1 5.74 10.54 7.01
N GLU A 2 6.32 10.86 5.88
CA GLU A 2 6.43 9.93 4.75
C GLU A 2 7.90 9.62 4.49
N SER A 3 8.16 8.38 4.15
CA SER A 3 9.50 7.90 3.81
C SER A 3 9.42 7.03 2.56
N HIS A 4 10.55 6.89 1.88
CA HIS A 4 10.63 6.13 0.64
C HIS A 4 11.80 5.15 0.72
N GLY A 5 11.64 3.99 0.11
CA GLY A 5 12.71 3.01 0.01
C GLY A 5 12.25 1.75 -0.71
N ASN A 6 13.22 0.93 -1.13
CA ASN A 6 12.92 -0.34 -1.77
C ASN A 6 12.81 -1.50 -0.79
N VAL A 7 13.20 -1.29 0.46
CA VAL A 7 13.02 -2.25 1.56
C VAL A 7 12.20 -1.55 2.63
N LEU A 8 11.02 -2.07 2.90
CA LEU A 8 10.09 -1.45 3.85
C LEU A 8 10.30 -2.04 5.24
N PRO A 9 10.59 -1.20 6.25
CA PRO A 9 10.77 -1.69 7.61
C PRO A 9 9.45 -2.20 8.20
N ARG A 10 9.53 -3.19 9.08
CA ARG A 10 8.35 -3.67 9.81
C ARG A 10 7.93 -2.72 10.92
N GLN A 11 8.83 -1.86 11.36
CA GLN A 11 8.57 -0.85 12.38
C GLN A 11 9.09 0.48 11.91
N ALA A 12 8.35 1.53 12.21
CA ALA A 12 8.70 2.90 11.87
C ALA A 12 8.05 3.85 12.87
N LYS A 13 8.07 5.14 12.60
CA LYS A 13 7.44 6.12 13.47
C LYS A 13 5.94 5.85 13.57
N ALA A 14 5.39 6.00 14.78
CA ALA A 14 3.96 5.81 15.02
C ALA A 14 3.11 6.64 14.05
N ASN A 15 2.06 6.05 13.54
CA ASN A 15 1.10 6.67 12.63
C ASN A 15 1.71 7.23 11.34
N SER A 16 2.88 6.71 10.94
CA SER A 16 3.55 7.14 9.72
C SER A 16 3.17 6.25 8.55
N ARG A 17 3.66 6.60 7.37
CA ARG A 17 3.54 5.77 6.17
C ARG A 17 4.86 5.77 5.41
N PHE A 18 5.11 4.69 4.69
CA PHE A 18 6.35 4.48 3.98
C PHE A 18 6.04 4.06 2.55
N TRP A 19 6.55 4.80 1.58
CA TRP A 19 6.38 4.47 0.16
C TRP A 19 7.44 3.47 -0.28
N GLY A 20 7.01 2.34 -0.85
CA GLY A 20 7.92 1.38 -1.44
C GLY A 20 8.18 1.75 -2.89
N VAL A 21 9.45 1.72 -3.29
CA VAL A 21 9.84 2.03 -4.67
C VAL A 21 10.60 0.85 -5.26
N ASN A 22 10.54 0.71 -6.59
CA ASN A 22 11.30 -0.29 -7.30
C ASN A 22 12.70 0.23 -7.62
N LYS A 23 13.52 -0.57 -8.31
CA LYS A 23 14.89 -0.19 -8.66
C LYS A 23 14.98 1.06 -9.54
N LYS A 24 13.92 1.35 -10.29
CA LYS A 24 13.83 2.53 -11.14
C LYS A 24 13.37 3.78 -10.41
N GLY A 25 12.99 3.63 -9.13
CA GLY A 25 12.46 4.73 -8.33
C GLY A 25 10.96 4.92 -8.46
N ASP A 26 10.25 4.04 -9.16
CA ASP A 26 8.80 4.13 -9.29
C ASP A 26 8.13 3.64 -8.02
N VAL A 27 7.13 4.38 -7.55
CA VAL A 27 6.36 4.02 -6.36
C VAL A 27 5.48 2.82 -6.70
N LYS A 28 5.57 1.76 -5.90
CA LYS A 28 4.86 0.51 -6.14
C LYS A 28 3.93 0.07 -5.00
N GLU A 29 4.14 0.59 -3.79
CA GLU A 29 3.34 0.20 -2.64
C GLU A 29 3.40 1.25 -1.55
N LEU A 30 2.45 1.17 -0.63
CA LEU A 30 2.38 2.06 0.52
C LEU A 30 2.17 1.22 1.78
N ARG A 31 3.08 1.33 2.75
CA ARG A 31 2.95 0.68 4.05
C ARG A 31 2.47 1.69 5.08
N ILE A 32 1.46 1.29 5.83
CA ILE A 32 0.85 2.12 6.87
C ILE A 32 1.23 1.53 8.22
N TYR A 33 1.65 2.39 9.16
CA TYR A 33 2.06 1.98 10.51
C TYR A 33 1.02 2.45 11.53
N ASP A 34 0.83 1.63 12.55
CA ASP A 34 -0.15 1.93 13.59
C ASP A 34 0.40 2.89 14.65
N LYS A 35 -0.38 3.12 15.70
CA LYS A 35 -0.02 4.03 16.79
C LYS A 35 1.21 3.58 17.57
N ASN A 36 1.61 2.33 17.44
CA ASN A 36 2.80 1.78 18.09
C ASN A 36 4.00 1.68 17.14
N GLY A 37 3.85 2.12 15.90
CA GLY A 37 4.91 2.07 14.91
C GLY A 37 5.08 0.70 14.26
N ASN A 38 4.14 -0.21 14.45
CA ASN A 38 4.17 -1.52 13.80
C ASN A 38 3.46 -1.47 12.46
N ALA A 39 3.95 -2.23 11.47
CA ALA A 39 3.28 -2.32 10.20
C ALA A 39 1.86 -2.82 10.41
N GLN A 40 0.88 -2.11 9.87
CA GLN A 40 -0.54 -2.39 10.03
C GLN A 40 -1.15 -2.93 8.75
N LYS A 41 -0.86 -2.31 7.61
CA LYS A 41 -1.35 -2.75 6.31
C LYS A 41 -0.42 -2.27 5.21
N ASP A 42 -0.42 -3.02 4.10
CA ASP A 42 0.24 -2.62 2.86
C ASP A 42 -0.83 -2.42 1.79
N ILE A 43 -0.69 -1.39 0.98
CA ILE A 43 -1.54 -1.15 -0.17
C ILE A 43 -0.68 -1.34 -1.41
N HIS A 44 -1.10 -2.25 -2.30
CA HIS A 44 -0.38 -2.60 -3.52
C HIS A 44 -1.26 -2.34 -4.75
N TRP A 45 -0.62 -2.19 -5.92
CA TRP A 45 -1.35 -1.96 -7.17
C TRP A 45 -0.60 -2.42 -8.42
N GLN A 46 0.59 -3.02 -8.27
CA GLN A 46 1.49 -3.25 -9.41
C GLN A 46 1.53 -4.69 -9.93
N HIS A 47 0.81 -5.63 -9.33
CA HIS A 47 0.89 -7.01 -9.77
C HIS A 47 -0.50 -7.66 -9.87
N SER A 48 -0.57 -8.76 -10.65
CA SER A 48 -1.76 -9.59 -10.75
C SER A 48 -1.82 -10.59 -9.60
N PHE A 49 -3.03 -10.90 -9.17
CA PHE A 49 -3.27 -11.94 -8.19
C PHE A 49 -4.70 -12.44 -8.38
N ASP A 50 -4.93 -13.75 -8.13
CA ASP A 50 -6.27 -14.37 -8.19
C ASP A 50 -7.08 -13.94 -9.42
N GLY A 51 -6.41 -13.80 -10.57
CA GLY A 51 -7.06 -13.39 -11.81
C GLY A 51 -7.34 -11.90 -11.94
N HIS A 52 -6.97 -11.09 -10.96
CA HIS A 52 -7.14 -9.64 -11.04
C HIS A 52 -6.06 -8.99 -11.88
N THR A 53 -6.41 -7.86 -12.47
CA THR A 53 -5.55 -7.13 -13.40
C THR A 53 -4.43 -6.41 -12.66
N VAL A 54 -3.27 -6.29 -13.30
CA VAL A 54 -2.20 -5.42 -12.84
C VAL A 54 -2.75 -3.99 -12.70
N GLY A 55 -2.47 -3.36 -11.58
CA GLY A 55 -2.98 -2.04 -11.27
C GLY A 55 -4.24 -2.03 -10.42
N THR A 56 -4.80 -3.20 -10.13
CA THR A 56 -5.92 -3.31 -9.19
C THR A 56 -5.42 -3.03 -7.78
N VAL A 57 -5.98 -2.01 -7.15
CA VAL A 57 -5.56 -1.61 -5.80
C VAL A 57 -6.14 -2.56 -4.77
N HIS A 58 -5.26 -3.10 -3.94
CA HIS A 58 -5.65 -4.07 -2.90
C HIS A 58 -4.80 -3.85 -1.66
N SER A 59 -5.22 -4.41 -0.55
CA SER A 59 -4.47 -4.30 0.70
C SER A 59 -4.16 -5.68 1.28
N HIS A 60 -3.06 -5.73 2.03
CA HIS A 60 -2.67 -6.85 2.87
C HIS A 60 -2.63 -6.36 4.30
N LYS A 61 -3.17 -7.14 5.22
CA LYS A 61 -3.08 -6.82 6.63
C LYS A 61 -1.82 -7.41 7.24
N TRP A 62 -1.33 -6.79 8.30
CA TRP A 62 -0.22 -7.30 9.09
C TRP A 62 -0.74 -7.82 10.41
N LYS A 63 -0.24 -8.97 10.83
CA LYS A 63 -0.63 -9.61 12.09
C LYS A 63 0.59 -10.27 12.71
N ASN A 64 0.86 -9.98 13.97
CA ASN A 64 1.98 -10.56 14.71
C ASN A 64 3.32 -10.38 13.99
N GLY A 65 3.54 -9.22 13.38
CA GLY A 65 4.78 -8.89 12.70
C GLY A 65 4.95 -9.54 11.34
N LYS A 66 3.90 -10.14 10.80
CA LYS A 66 3.93 -10.78 9.47
C LYS A 66 2.80 -10.25 8.59
N ARG A 67 3.10 -10.08 7.30
CA ARG A 67 2.10 -9.70 6.33
C ARG A 67 1.28 -10.93 5.95
N GLU A 68 -0.05 -10.80 6.01
CA GLU A 68 -0.95 -11.85 5.58
C GLU A 68 -1.02 -11.91 4.06
N ASN A 69 -1.19 -13.11 3.51
CA ASN A 69 -1.26 -13.31 2.07
C ASN A 69 -2.60 -12.94 1.46
N ASP A 70 -3.64 -12.83 2.28
CA ASP A 70 -4.97 -12.50 1.79
C ASP A 70 -5.01 -11.10 1.20
N HIS A 71 -5.78 -10.95 0.13
CA HIS A 71 -5.97 -9.68 -0.57
C HIS A 71 -7.36 -9.14 -0.26
N PHE A 72 -7.44 -7.87 0.07
CA PHE A 72 -8.70 -7.21 0.40
C PHE A 72 -8.87 -5.95 -0.44
N PRO A 73 -10.10 -5.65 -0.87
CA PRO A 73 -10.35 -4.33 -1.46
C PRO A 73 -10.17 -3.27 -0.38
N LEU A 74 -9.82 -2.06 -0.78
CA LEU A 74 -9.72 -0.97 0.17
C LEU A 74 -11.12 -0.62 0.69
N SER A 75 -11.22 -0.33 1.98
CA SER A 75 -12.44 0.21 2.56
C SER A 75 -12.72 1.59 1.97
N GLN A 76 -13.95 2.06 2.06
CA GLN A 76 -14.29 3.40 1.59
C GLN A 76 -13.48 4.48 2.33
N ALA A 77 -13.24 4.27 3.62
CA ALA A 77 -12.42 5.19 4.42
C ALA A 77 -10.98 5.25 3.88
N ASP A 78 -10.38 4.09 3.56
CA ASP A 78 -9.02 4.05 3.03
C ASP A 78 -8.93 4.65 1.63
N LYS A 79 -9.91 4.41 0.78
CA LYS A 79 -9.96 5.04 -0.55
C LYS A 79 -9.96 6.56 -0.40
N LYS A 80 -10.83 7.07 0.43
CA LYS A 80 -10.95 8.51 0.67
C LYS A 80 -9.65 9.10 1.20
N LYS A 81 -8.96 8.35 2.06
CA LYS A 81 -7.74 8.82 2.72
C LYS A 81 -6.52 8.76 1.81
N TYR A 82 -6.38 7.71 1.01
CA TYR A 82 -5.13 7.43 0.30
C TYR A 82 -5.19 7.56 -1.21
N LYS A 83 -6.36 7.58 -1.83
CA LYS A 83 -6.46 7.58 -3.29
C LYS A 83 -5.70 8.74 -3.93
N ASN A 84 -5.95 9.96 -3.48
CA ASN A 84 -5.29 11.13 -4.06
C ASN A 84 -3.79 11.09 -3.85
N ALA A 85 -3.34 10.66 -2.67
CA ALA A 85 -1.91 10.56 -2.38
C ALA A 85 -1.23 9.53 -3.28
N ILE A 86 -1.86 8.38 -3.51
CA ILE A 86 -1.32 7.33 -4.37
C ILE A 86 -1.30 7.78 -5.82
N GLU A 87 -2.37 8.40 -6.31
CA GLU A 87 -2.43 8.92 -7.68
C GLU A 87 -1.34 9.98 -7.90
N GLU A 88 -1.16 10.86 -6.94
CA GLU A 88 -0.14 11.90 -7.02
C GLU A 88 1.27 11.31 -6.98
N ALA A 89 1.53 10.37 -6.06
CA ALA A 89 2.85 9.76 -5.92
C ALA A 89 3.25 8.92 -7.13
N THR A 90 2.28 8.24 -7.77
CA THR A 90 2.53 7.39 -8.93
C THR A 90 2.43 8.11 -10.26
N GLY A 91 1.74 9.25 -10.29
CA GLY A 91 1.39 9.93 -11.53
C GLY A 91 0.37 9.16 -12.36
N ARG A 92 -0.27 8.16 -11.78
CA ARG A 92 -1.20 7.26 -12.49
C ARG A 92 -2.64 7.55 -12.12
N LYS A 93 -3.51 7.59 -13.14
CA LYS A 93 -4.95 7.72 -12.95
C LYS A 93 -5.70 6.52 -13.50
N ASP A 94 -4.95 5.50 -13.93
CA ASP A 94 -5.49 4.27 -14.51
C ASP A 94 -5.63 3.15 -13.49
N LEU A 95 -5.36 3.41 -12.23
CA LEU A 95 -5.46 2.39 -11.18
C LEU A 95 -6.92 1.99 -10.96
N ILE A 96 -7.12 0.70 -10.74
CA ILE A 96 -8.45 0.13 -10.53
C ILE A 96 -8.73 0.07 -9.03
N TRP A 97 -9.69 0.87 -8.57
CA TRP A 97 -10.03 1.00 -7.15
C TRP A 97 -11.21 0.13 -6.72
N GLU A 98 -12.05 -0.24 -7.68
CA GLU A 98 -13.24 -1.03 -7.39
C GLU A 98 -13.06 -2.46 -7.85
N TRP A 99 -13.29 -3.40 -6.97
CA TRP A 99 -13.26 -4.82 -7.28
C TRP A 99 -14.58 -5.22 -7.93
N LYS A 100 -14.49 -6.12 -8.88
CA LYS A 100 -15.67 -6.66 -9.56
C LYS A 100 -15.87 -8.12 -9.17
#